data_7aeaeef046dbe63cdc1ab42608488997
#
_entry.id   7aeaeef046dbe63cdc1ab42608488997
#
_cell.length_a   1.000
_cell.length_b   1.000
_cell.length_c   1.000
_cell.angle_alpha   90.00
_cell.angle_beta   90.00
_cell.angle_gamma   90.00
#
_symmetry.space_group_name_H-M   'P 1'
#
loop_
_entity.id
_entity.type
_entity.pdbx_description
1 polymer ?
#
loop_
_entity_poly.entity_id
_entity_poly.type
_entity_poly.pdbx_seq_one_letter_code
_entity_poly.pdbx_strand_id
1 'polypeptide(L)'
;MALIVLAADKGAPGVTTGATALAAVWPRPVLLAECDPSGGDLAYRLPAQDGGVLNPGKGLLTLGAIARRGLEPVQIHEHTQKIVGGLDVLAGLSHGEQAAGLSWLWGPLGKSFAALPNADVLADCGRLGTHPHLADLIAEARLLVLFTRASLDHVAHLRERLSLTKPEKTGVVVIADPRQYRASIDEVRRIAGPSVQFVHGLAYDPKGAELLRGQWGGRLDRSLLIRTARELAGRLHGRLAGADAEQGRRA
;
A
#
# COMPACT_ATOMS: atom_id res chain seq x y z
N MET A 1 -10.31 12.78 0.12
CA MET A 1 -9.05 12.06 0.29
C MET A 1 -9.35 10.63 0.67
N ALA A 2 -8.45 9.69 0.44
CA ALA A 2 -8.75 8.29 0.67
C ALA A 2 -7.58 7.55 1.33
N LEU A 3 -7.89 6.69 2.29
CA LEU A 3 -6.98 5.66 2.78
C LEU A 3 -7.16 4.40 1.93
N ILE A 4 -6.07 3.94 1.31
CA ILE A 4 -5.99 2.71 0.54
C ILE A 4 -5.00 1.79 1.26
N VAL A 5 -5.48 0.65 1.73
CA VAL A 5 -4.64 -0.38 2.34
C VAL A 5 -4.16 -1.35 1.28
N LEU A 6 -2.86 -1.56 1.22
CA LEU A 6 -2.18 -2.48 0.31
C LEU A 6 -1.59 -3.62 1.14
N ALA A 7 -1.97 -4.85 0.86
CA ALA A 7 -1.56 -6.00 1.67
C ALA A 7 -1.51 -7.29 0.85
N ALA A 8 -0.93 -8.34 1.42
CA ALA A 8 -1.05 -9.70 0.90
C ALA A 8 -1.53 -10.66 2.01
N ASP A 9 -2.18 -11.74 1.63
CA ASP A 9 -2.53 -12.78 2.60
C ASP A 9 -1.36 -13.73 2.85
N LYS A 10 -0.71 -14.18 1.78
CA LYS A 10 0.40 -15.13 1.85
C LYS A 10 1.64 -14.69 1.10
N GLY A 11 2.79 -15.09 1.65
CA GLY A 11 4.10 -14.86 1.03
C GLY A 11 4.50 -13.40 0.99
N ALA A 12 5.43 -13.09 0.12
CA ALA A 12 5.88 -11.72 -0.17
C ALA A 12 5.74 -11.46 -1.68
N PRO A 13 4.51 -11.28 -2.20
CA PRO A 13 4.30 -11.10 -3.65
C PRO A 13 4.87 -9.78 -4.16
N GLY A 14 5.31 -8.88 -3.29
CA GLY A 14 5.88 -7.58 -3.64
C GLY A 14 4.97 -6.41 -3.28
N VAL A 15 4.25 -6.46 -2.14
CA VAL A 15 3.37 -5.38 -1.66
C VAL A 15 4.13 -4.08 -1.55
N THR A 16 5.25 -4.04 -0.80
CA THR A 16 6.08 -2.85 -0.61
C THR A 16 6.60 -2.26 -1.92
N THR A 17 7.07 -3.12 -2.83
CA THR A 17 7.52 -2.68 -4.16
C THR A 17 6.35 -2.09 -4.96
N GLY A 18 5.19 -2.74 -4.93
CA GLY A 18 3.98 -2.27 -5.60
C GLY A 18 3.46 -0.97 -4.99
N ALA A 19 3.43 -0.85 -3.66
CA ALA A 19 3.04 0.36 -2.95
C ALA A 19 3.92 1.55 -3.31
N THR A 20 5.25 1.34 -3.31
CA THR A 20 6.23 2.36 -3.70
C THR A 20 6.07 2.76 -5.16
N ALA A 21 5.89 1.78 -6.07
CA ALA A 21 5.68 2.05 -7.50
C ALA A 21 4.38 2.81 -7.75
N LEU A 22 3.30 2.48 -7.05
CA LEU A 22 2.02 3.19 -7.12
C LEU A 22 2.15 4.62 -6.61
N ALA A 23 2.78 4.81 -5.44
CA ALA A 23 3.00 6.13 -4.85
C ALA A 23 3.82 7.04 -5.77
N ALA A 24 4.87 6.50 -6.42
CA ALA A 24 5.72 7.24 -7.36
C ALA A 24 4.98 7.75 -8.62
N VAL A 25 3.83 7.19 -8.94
CA VAL A 25 3.02 7.56 -10.12
C VAL A 25 1.57 7.92 -9.78
N TRP A 26 1.28 8.14 -8.51
CA TRP A 26 -0.06 8.51 -8.07
C TRP A 26 -0.47 9.86 -8.65
N PRO A 27 -1.71 10.01 -9.16
CA PRO A 27 -2.09 11.19 -9.95
C PRO A 27 -2.35 12.47 -9.13
N ARG A 28 -2.26 12.40 -7.81
CA ARG A 28 -2.40 13.56 -6.90
C ARG A 28 -1.47 13.40 -5.67
N PRO A 29 -1.37 14.39 -4.78
CA PRO A 29 -0.53 14.26 -3.58
C PRO A 29 -0.84 12.97 -2.82
N VAL A 30 0.19 12.27 -2.39
CA VAL A 30 0.07 10.97 -1.73
C VAL A 30 1.14 10.81 -0.66
N LEU A 31 0.75 10.19 0.44
CA LEU A 31 1.64 9.69 1.48
C LEU A 31 1.79 8.16 1.32
N LEU A 32 3.01 7.69 1.22
CA LEU A 32 3.32 6.26 1.37
C LEU A 32 3.58 5.98 2.85
N ALA A 33 2.69 5.25 3.50
CA ALA A 33 2.81 4.87 4.91
C ALA A 33 3.17 3.39 5.04
N GLU A 34 4.30 3.09 5.66
CA GLU A 34 4.71 1.72 5.93
C GLU A 34 4.10 1.25 7.26
N CYS A 35 3.14 0.33 7.15
CA CYS A 35 2.31 -0.14 8.25
C CYS A 35 2.45 -1.67 8.47
N ASP A 36 3.52 -2.30 7.98
CA ASP A 36 3.77 -3.73 8.20
C ASP A 36 4.15 -3.98 9.68
N PRO A 37 3.34 -4.72 10.45
CA PRO A 37 3.65 -5.01 11.84
C PRO A 37 4.83 -5.97 12.00
N SER A 38 5.30 -6.60 10.94
CA SER A 38 6.49 -7.47 10.97
C SER A 38 7.80 -6.67 10.95
N GLY A 39 7.72 -5.36 10.69
CA GLY A 39 8.86 -4.47 10.52
C GLY A 39 8.96 -3.94 9.09
N GLY A 40 9.41 -2.71 8.96
CA GLY A 40 9.54 -1.99 7.70
C GLY A 40 10.96 -1.95 7.17
N ASP A 41 11.07 -1.88 5.86
CA ASP A 41 12.34 -1.82 5.15
C ASP A 41 12.54 -0.51 4.37
N LEU A 42 11.51 0.36 4.28
CA LEU A 42 11.59 1.56 3.43
C LEU A 42 12.74 2.48 3.81
N ALA A 43 13.01 2.63 5.11
CA ALA A 43 14.12 3.44 5.60
C ALA A 43 15.50 2.96 5.10
N TYR A 44 15.63 1.67 4.79
CA TYR A 44 16.87 1.06 4.29
C TYR A 44 16.91 0.91 2.77
N ARG A 45 15.74 1.00 2.12
CA ARG A 45 15.59 0.74 0.68
C ARG A 45 15.48 1.99 -0.16
N LEU A 46 14.98 3.09 0.40
CA LEU A 46 14.73 4.30 -0.36
C LEU A 46 15.72 5.41 0.04
N PRO A 47 16.33 6.08 -0.93
CA PRO A 47 17.22 7.20 -0.65
C PRO A 47 16.40 8.41 -0.19
N ALA A 48 16.88 9.11 0.84
CA ALA A 48 16.34 10.40 1.27
C ALA A 48 16.49 11.45 0.15
N GLN A 49 15.74 12.55 0.24
CA GLN A 49 15.71 13.58 -0.79
C GLN A 49 17.09 14.19 -1.10
N ASP A 50 17.97 14.24 -0.12
CA ASP A 50 19.36 14.68 -0.24
C ASP A 50 20.32 13.60 -0.77
N GLY A 51 19.81 12.40 -1.07
CA GLY A 51 20.58 11.25 -1.50
C GLY A 51 21.19 10.43 -0.36
N GLY A 52 20.97 10.83 0.89
CA GLY A 52 21.36 10.07 2.08
C GLY A 52 20.39 8.93 2.40
N VAL A 53 20.43 8.46 3.65
CA VAL A 53 19.51 7.45 4.17
C VAL A 53 18.37 8.09 4.95
N LEU A 54 17.20 7.49 4.91
CA LEU A 54 16.10 7.91 5.77
C LEU A 54 16.44 7.60 7.24
N ASN A 55 15.94 8.45 8.14
CA ASN A 55 16.10 8.23 9.57
C ASN A 55 15.08 7.16 10.04
N PRO A 56 15.53 5.96 10.44
CA PRO A 56 14.62 4.90 10.89
C PRO A 56 13.94 5.21 12.23
N GLY A 57 14.46 6.18 12.99
CA GLY A 57 13.84 6.67 14.21
C GLY A 57 12.72 7.68 13.99
N LYS A 58 12.57 8.23 12.76
CA LYS A 58 11.50 9.18 12.41
C LYS A 58 10.44 8.51 11.54
N GLY A 59 9.25 8.28 12.08
CA GLY A 59 8.17 7.58 11.41
C GLY A 59 7.09 7.14 12.39
N LEU A 60 6.56 5.93 12.22
CA LEU A 60 5.51 5.38 13.10
C LEU A 60 5.92 5.35 14.58
N LEU A 61 7.19 5.13 14.88
CA LEU A 61 7.66 5.07 16.27
C LEU A 61 7.50 6.44 16.96
N THR A 62 7.97 7.51 16.32
CA THR A 62 7.84 8.87 16.87
C THR A 62 6.39 9.36 16.84
N LEU A 63 5.63 8.99 15.82
CA LEU A 63 4.20 9.28 15.76
C LEU A 63 3.44 8.59 16.89
N GLY A 64 3.75 7.33 17.19
CA GLY A 64 3.17 6.59 18.32
C GLY A 64 3.44 7.24 19.68
N ALA A 65 4.61 7.86 19.85
CA ALA A 65 4.94 8.55 21.09
C ALA A 65 4.00 9.73 21.40
N ILE A 66 3.59 10.50 20.38
CA ILE A 66 2.66 11.64 20.55
C ILE A 66 1.20 11.22 20.52
N ALA A 67 0.85 10.18 19.77
CA ALA A 67 -0.53 9.72 19.54
C ALA A 67 -1.26 9.27 20.81
N ARG A 68 -0.55 8.98 21.90
CA ARG A 68 -1.15 8.66 23.21
C ARG A 68 -2.01 9.78 23.79
N ARG A 69 -1.78 11.02 23.36
CA ARG A 69 -2.53 12.21 23.79
C ARG A 69 -3.63 12.63 22.81
N GLY A 70 -3.85 11.82 21.79
CA GLY A 70 -4.68 12.11 20.62
C GLY A 70 -3.80 12.30 19.39
N LEU A 71 -4.31 11.92 18.23
CA LEU A 71 -3.62 12.03 16.95
C LEU A 71 -4.45 12.88 16.00
N GLU A 72 -4.00 14.11 15.78
CA GLU A 72 -4.58 14.97 14.76
C GLU A 72 -3.98 14.65 13.38
N PRO A 73 -4.78 14.59 12.30
CA PRO A 73 -4.31 14.23 10.97
C PRO A 73 -3.11 15.04 10.49
N VAL A 74 -3.09 16.35 10.77
CA VAL A 74 -2.00 17.25 10.34
C VAL A 74 -0.65 16.91 10.97
N GLN A 75 -0.62 16.32 12.16
CA GLN A 75 0.61 15.92 12.85
C GLN A 75 1.37 14.82 12.12
N ILE A 76 0.70 14.05 11.28
CA ILE A 76 1.33 12.98 10.49
C ILE A 76 2.49 13.54 9.66
N HIS A 77 2.33 14.73 9.08
CA HIS A 77 3.35 15.36 8.23
C HIS A 77 4.66 15.67 8.97
N GLU A 78 4.60 15.92 10.28
CA GLU A 78 5.80 16.20 11.10
C GLU A 78 6.69 14.94 11.23
N HIS A 79 6.11 13.77 11.07
CA HIS A 79 6.77 12.46 11.18
C HIS A 79 7.11 11.84 9.82
N THR A 80 6.74 12.49 8.71
CA THR A 80 7.11 12.03 7.37
C THR A 80 8.51 12.48 6.99
N GLN A 81 9.07 11.81 5.99
CA GLN A 81 10.34 12.14 5.37
C GLN A 81 10.17 12.16 3.85
N LYS A 82 10.93 12.97 3.15
CA LYS A 82 10.91 12.99 1.69
C LYS A 82 12.01 12.10 1.12
N ILE A 83 11.65 11.33 0.11
CA ILE A 83 12.63 10.57 -0.70
C ILE A 83 12.97 11.32 -1.98
N VAL A 84 14.00 10.84 -2.69
CA VAL A 84 14.34 11.32 -4.03
C VAL A 84 13.09 11.28 -4.91
N GLY A 85 12.81 12.38 -5.62
CA GLY A 85 11.57 12.56 -6.38
C GLY A 85 10.44 13.24 -5.61
N GLY A 86 10.64 13.57 -4.32
CA GLY A 86 9.73 14.42 -3.54
C GLY A 86 8.53 13.70 -2.93
N LEU A 87 8.46 12.37 -3.01
CA LEU A 87 7.39 11.59 -2.37
C LEU A 87 7.55 11.64 -0.85
N ASP A 88 6.45 11.90 -0.15
CA ASP A 88 6.38 11.81 1.30
C ASP A 88 6.20 10.35 1.75
N VAL A 89 7.04 9.94 2.72
CA VAL A 89 7.04 8.59 3.28
C VAL A 89 6.95 8.66 4.80
N LEU A 90 6.06 7.90 5.38
CA LEU A 90 6.03 7.58 6.81
C LEU A 90 6.72 6.23 7.01
N ALA A 91 7.95 6.25 7.52
CA ALA A 91 8.71 5.03 7.78
C ALA A 91 8.03 4.19 8.86
N GLY A 92 8.03 2.89 8.66
CA GLY A 92 7.43 1.89 9.56
C GLY A 92 8.22 1.66 10.84
N LEU A 93 7.88 0.57 11.50
CA LEU A 93 8.60 0.07 12.67
C LEU A 93 9.83 -0.72 12.21
N SER A 94 10.94 -0.59 12.93
CA SER A 94 12.17 -1.32 12.58
C SER A 94 12.08 -2.82 12.88
N HIS A 95 11.25 -3.21 13.87
CA HIS A 95 11.12 -4.59 14.36
C HIS A 95 9.69 -4.92 14.75
N GLY A 96 9.27 -6.16 14.50
CA GLY A 96 7.92 -6.64 14.81
C GLY A 96 7.56 -6.57 16.31
N GLU A 97 8.54 -6.64 17.22
CA GLU A 97 8.31 -6.52 18.66
C GLU A 97 7.77 -5.13 19.04
N GLN A 98 8.14 -4.08 18.31
CA GLN A 98 7.60 -2.73 18.51
C GLN A 98 6.10 -2.67 18.19
N ALA A 99 5.64 -3.47 17.23
CA ALA A 99 4.23 -3.49 16.83
C ALA A 99 3.31 -3.97 17.96
N ALA A 100 3.76 -4.93 18.77
CA ALA A 100 3.00 -5.41 19.91
C ALA A 100 2.76 -4.29 20.95
N GLY A 101 3.76 -3.44 21.20
CA GLY A 101 3.66 -2.28 22.09
C GLY A 101 2.81 -1.13 21.54
N LEU A 102 2.56 -1.12 20.22
CA LEU A 102 1.80 -0.09 19.51
C LEU A 102 0.46 -0.60 18.95
N SER A 103 -0.04 -1.75 19.43
CA SER A 103 -1.30 -2.33 18.94
C SER A 103 -2.49 -1.38 19.03
N TRP A 104 -2.53 -0.51 20.02
CA TRP A 104 -3.53 0.53 20.25
C TRP A 104 -3.49 1.66 19.19
N LEU A 105 -2.37 1.81 18.46
CA LEU A 105 -2.17 2.92 17.53
C LEU A 105 -2.94 2.74 16.21
N TRP A 106 -3.18 1.51 15.77
CA TRP A 106 -3.70 1.23 14.43
C TRP A 106 -5.09 1.83 14.18
N GLY A 107 -5.97 1.84 15.17
CA GLY A 107 -7.29 2.47 15.05
C GLY A 107 -7.22 4.00 14.90
N PRO A 108 -6.59 4.72 15.85
CA PRO A 108 -6.35 6.16 15.72
C PRO A 108 -5.62 6.53 14.41
N LEU A 109 -4.63 5.74 14.01
CA LEU A 109 -3.87 5.96 12.77
C LEU A 109 -4.76 5.84 11.54
N GLY A 110 -5.61 4.79 11.49
CA GLY A 110 -6.56 4.60 10.39
C GLY A 110 -7.51 5.80 10.24
N LYS A 111 -8.08 6.30 11.34
CA LYS A 111 -8.93 7.50 11.35
C LYS A 111 -8.19 8.73 10.85
N SER A 112 -6.96 8.95 11.35
CA SER A 112 -6.15 10.10 10.95
C SER A 112 -5.71 10.02 9.49
N PHE A 113 -5.40 8.83 8.97
CA PHE A 113 -5.10 8.63 7.55
C PHE A 113 -6.32 8.88 6.67
N ALA A 114 -7.50 8.40 7.07
CA ALA A 114 -8.74 8.63 6.33
C ALA A 114 -9.15 10.11 6.29
N ALA A 115 -8.78 10.88 7.33
CA ALA A 115 -9.04 12.30 7.47
C ALA A 115 -7.87 13.20 7.05
N LEU A 116 -6.76 12.65 6.53
CA LEU A 116 -5.56 13.43 6.17
C LEU A 116 -5.92 14.45 5.07
N PRO A 117 -5.71 15.76 5.31
CA PRO A 117 -6.04 16.77 4.32
C PRO A 117 -5.05 16.75 3.15
N ASN A 118 -5.56 17.05 1.96
CA ASN A 118 -4.78 17.31 0.74
C ASN A 118 -3.92 16.16 0.19
N ALA A 119 -3.95 14.95 0.77
CA ALA A 119 -3.23 13.81 0.25
C ALA A 119 -4.03 12.52 0.42
N ASP A 120 -3.90 11.59 -0.52
CA ASP A 120 -4.30 10.20 -0.31
C ASP A 120 -3.23 9.47 0.51
N VAL A 121 -3.61 8.39 1.17
CA VAL A 121 -2.66 7.53 1.90
C VAL A 121 -2.66 6.14 1.26
N LEU A 122 -1.48 5.69 0.84
CA LEU A 122 -1.22 4.30 0.49
C LEU A 122 -0.52 3.64 1.69
N ALA A 123 -1.26 2.84 2.44
CA ALA A 123 -0.75 2.12 3.60
C ALA A 123 -0.24 0.74 3.17
N ASP A 124 1.09 0.58 3.15
CA ASP A 124 1.74 -0.72 2.94
C ASP A 124 1.68 -1.53 4.23
N CYS A 125 0.77 -2.48 4.29
CA CYS A 125 0.54 -3.34 5.43
C CYS A 125 1.23 -4.71 5.32
N GLY A 126 2.09 -4.89 4.32
CA GLY A 126 2.84 -6.12 4.13
C GLY A 126 1.94 -7.36 4.05
N ARG A 127 2.16 -8.32 4.94
CA ARG A 127 1.34 -9.52 5.03
C ARG A 127 0.35 -9.44 6.20
N LEU A 128 -0.94 -9.60 5.91
CA LEU A 128 -1.99 -9.53 6.93
C LEU A 128 -1.89 -10.62 8.00
N GLY A 129 -1.48 -11.84 7.62
CA GLY A 129 -1.35 -12.94 8.55
C GLY A 129 -2.62 -13.16 9.38
N THR A 130 -2.44 -13.68 10.59
CA THR A 130 -3.50 -13.85 11.60
C THR A 130 -3.56 -12.70 12.60
N HIS A 131 -2.78 -11.63 12.38
CA HIS A 131 -2.67 -10.53 13.34
C HIS A 131 -3.91 -9.62 13.31
N PRO A 132 -4.66 -9.52 14.41
CA PRO A 132 -5.84 -8.65 14.47
C PRO A 132 -5.49 -7.16 14.49
N HIS A 133 -4.21 -6.81 14.66
CA HIS A 133 -3.76 -5.43 14.86
C HIS A 133 -4.15 -4.47 13.72
N LEU A 134 -4.12 -4.94 12.47
CA LEU A 134 -4.45 -4.11 11.31
C LEU A 134 -5.96 -4.04 11.02
N ALA A 135 -6.80 -4.79 11.75
CA ALA A 135 -8.23 -4.82 11.49
C ALA A 135 -8.88 -3.43 11.61
N ASP A 136 -8.49 -2.67 12.63
CA ASP A 136 -9.02 -1.33 12.86
C ASP A 136 -8.57 -0.34 11.77
N LEU A 137 -7.31 -0.44 11.33
CA LEU A 137 -6.80 0.38 10.23
C LEU A 137 -7.52 0.03 8.91
N ILE A 138 -7.73 -1.26 8.63
CA ILE A 138 -8.46 -1.74 7.44
C ILE A 138 -9.93 -1.30 7.48
N ALA A 139 -10.55 -1.26 8.66
CA ALA A 139 -11.93 -0.82 8.81
C ALA A 139 -12.15 0.62 8.35
N GLU A 140 -11.18 1.51 8.58
CA GLU A 140 -11.20 2.90 8.14
C GLU A 140 -10.84 3.08 6.65
N ALA A 141 -10.30 2.03 6.02
CA ALA A 141 -9.90 2.10 4.62
C ALA A 141 -11.10 2.23 3.69
N ARG A 142 -10.96 3.09 2.70
CA ARG A 142 -11.90 3.19 1.60
C ARG A 142 -11.76 2.03 0.62
N LEU A 143 -10.55 1.49 0.49
CA LEU A 143 -10.24 0.37 -0.37
C LEU A 143 -9.14 -0.50 0.26
N LEU A 144 -9.38 -1.80 0.29
CA LEU A 144 -8.39 -2.84 0.56
C LEU A 144 -7.95 -3.45 -0.77
N VAL A 145 -6.67 -3.43 -1.06
CA VAL A 145 -6.07 -4.02 -2.26
C VAL A 145 -5.19 -5.20 -1.87
N LEU A 146 -5.60 -6.40 -2.23
CA LEU A 146 -4.86 -7.62 -1.93
C LEU A 146 -3.93 -7.99 -3.08
N PHE A 147 -2.65 -8.06 -2.80
CA PHE A 147 -1.62 -8.49 -3.74
C PHE A 147 -1.48 -10.01 -3.72
N THR A 148 -1.38 -10.62 -4.89
CA THR A 148 -1.26 -12.07 -5.04
C THR A 148 -0.40 -12.43 -6.26
N ARG A 149 -0.08 -13.72 -6.40
CA ARG A 149 0.42 -14.33 -7.64
C ARG A 149 -0.59 -15.32 -8.16
N ALA A 150 -0.46 -15.74 -9.41
CA ALA A 150 -1.36 -16.72 -10.03
C ALA A 150 -1.00 -18.18 -9.72
N SER A 151 -0.12 -18.44 -8.75
CA SER A 151 0.18 -19.82 -8.31
C SER A 151 -0.94 -20.37 -7.41
N LEU A 152 -1.14 -21.67 -7.46
CA LEU A 152 -2.25 -22.35 -6.79
C LEU A 152 -2.33 -22.05 -5.30
N ASP A 153 -1.19 -22.05 -4.60
CA ASP A 153 -1.09 -21.76 -3.17
C ASP A 153 -1.49 -20.32 -2.85
N HIS A 154 -1.04 -19.34 -3.63
CA HIS A 154 -1.42 -17.95 -3.46
C HIS A 154 -2.92 -17.73 -3.70
N VAL A 155 -3.47 -18.35 -4.73
CA VAL A 155 -4.89 -18.19 -5.07
C VAL A 155 -5.79 -18.89 -4.05
N ALA A 156 -5.39 -20.05 -3.52
CA ALA A 156 -6.13 -20.74 -2.45
C ALA A 156 -6.24 -19.85 -1.19
N HIS A 157 -5.12 -19.30 -0.73
CA HIS A 157 -5.11 -18.39 0.43
C HIS A 157 -5.87 -17.09 0.17
N LEU A 158 -5.74 -16.52 -1.03
CA LEU A 158 -6.51 -15.34 -1.42
C LEU A 158 -8.02 -15.61 -1.30
N ARG A 159 -8.50 -16.76 -1.77
CA ARG A 159 -9.92 -17.13 -1.70
C ARG A 159 -10.43 -17.19 -0.25
N GLU A 160 -9.67 -17.79 0.65
CA GLU A 160 -9.99 -17.83 2.06
C GLU A 160 -10.04 -16.41 2.66
N ARG A 161 -9.06 -15.56 2.34
CA ARG A 161 -9.05 -14.17 2.79
C ARG A 161 -10.25 -13.38 2.29
N LEU A 162 -10.62 -13.54 1.05
CA LEU A 162 -11.75 -12.83 0.44
C LEU A 162 -13.08 -13.13 1.13
N SER A 163 -13.26 -14.35 1.69
CA SER A 163 -14.47 -14.69 2.47
C SER A 163 -14.62 -13.86 3.75
N LEU A 164 -13.53 -13.25 4.22
CA LEU A 164 -13.47 -12.42 5.43
C LEU A 164 -13.48 -10.92 5.13
N THR A 165 -13.55 -10.53 3.86
CA THR A 165 -13.53 -9.12 3.42
C THR A 165 -14.88 -8.67 2.88
N LYS A 166 -15.05 -7.37 2.72
CA LYS A 166 -16.22 -6.78 2.10
C LYS A 166 -15.96 -6.61 0.60
N PRO A 167 -16.70 -7.31 -0.29
CA PRO A 167 -16.46 -7.27 -1.74
C PRO A 167 -16.46 -5.84 -2.30
N GLU A 168 -17.37 -4.99 -1.82
CA GLU A 168 -17.53 -3.59 -2.26
C GLU A 168 -16.38 -2.67 -1.84
N LYS A 169 -15.48 -3.14 -0.96
CA LYS A 169 -14.29 -2.41 -0.52
C LYS A 169 -12.98 -3.12 -0.87
N THR A 170 -13.05 -4.25 -1.60
CA THR A 170 -11.87 -5.07 -1.85
C THR A 170 -11.56 -5.18 -3.34
N GLY A 171 -10.30 -5.03 -3.69
CA GLY A 171 -9.75 -5.29 -5.00
C GLY A 171 -8.54 -6.21 -4.94
N VAL A 172 -8.15 -6.78 -6.07
CA VAL A 172 -7.00 -7.69 -6.18
C VAL A 172 -6.01 -7.19 -7.21
N VAL A 173 -4.73 -7.23 -6.86
CA VAL A 173 -3.61 -6.99 -7.77
C VAL A 173 -2.78 -8.25 -7.93
N VAL A 174 -2.65 -8.72 -9.16
CA VAL A 174 -1.86 -9.89 -9.53
C VAL A 174 -0.48 -9.45 -9.95
N ILE A 175 0.55 -9.87 -9.22
CA ILE A 175 1.95 -9.72 -9.64
C ILE A 175 2.24 -10.80 -10.68
N ALA A 176 2.31 -10.41 -11.95
CA ALA A 176 2.34 -11.33 -13.06
C ALA A 176 3.63 -11.20 -13.88
N ASP A 177 4.17 -12.36 -14.30
CA ASP A 177 5.26 -12.40 -15.28
C ASP A 177 4.77 -11.74 -16.58
N PRO A 178 5.56 -10.85 -17.20
CA PRO A 178 5.19 -10.20 -18.45
C PRO A 178 4.81 -11.14 -19.59
N ARG A 179 5.39 -12.35 -19.61
CA ARG A 179 5.10 -13.38 -20.62
C ARG A 179 3.74 -14.02 -20.45
N GLN A 180 3.21 -14.05 -19.23
CA GLN A 180 1.92 -14.67 -18.86
C GLN A 180 0.95 -13.64 -18.27
N TYR A 181 1.19 -12.36 -18.50
CA TYR A 181 0.52 -11.26 -17.81
C TYR A 181 -1.01 -11.36 -17.86
N ARG A 182 -1.57 -11.48 -19.08
CA ARG A 182 -3.03 -11.58 -19.25
C ARG A 182 -3.59 -12.88 -18.68
N ALA A 183 -2.95 -14.02 -18.99
CA ALA A 183 -3.40 -15.33 -18.52
C ALA A 183 -3.47 -15.41 -16.99
N SER A 184 -2.44 -14.90 -16.31
CA SER A 184 -2.40 -14.83 -14.84
C SER A 184 -3.53 -13.98 -14.25
N ILE A 185 -3.82 -12.83 -14.84
CA ILE A 185 -4.90 -11.95 -14.39
C ILE A 185 -6.26 -12.59 -14.62
N ASP A 186 -6.47 -13.20 -15.79
CA ASP A 186 -7.74 -13.83 -16.16
C ASP A 186 -8.04 -15.05 -15.31
N GLU A 187 -7.03 -15.83 -14.96
CA GLU A 187 -7.17 -16.94 -14.02
C GLU A 187 -7.61 -16.48 -12.63
N VAL A 188 -6.91 -15.50 -12.06
CA VAL A 188 -7.28 -14.95 -10.73
C VAL A 188 -8.65 -14.28 -10.80
N ARG A 189 -8.98 -13.58 -11.88
CA ARG A 189 -10.30 -12.96 -12.08
C ARG A 189 -11.43 -13.99 -12.11
N ARG A 190 -11.23 -15.13 -12.75
CA ARG A 190 -12.22 -16.22 -12.78
C ARG A 190 -12.52 -16.75 -11.38
N ILE A 191 -11.51 -16.81 -10.51
CA ILE A 191 -11.64 -17.38 -9.17
C ILE A 191 -12.15 -16.34 -8.16
N ALA A 192 -11.59 -15.14 -8.17
CA ALA A 192 -11.82 -14.10 -7.16
C ALA A 192 -12.83 -13.02 -7.62
N GLY A 193 -13.08 -12.90 -8.92
CA GLY A 193 -13.86 -11.81 -9.50
C GLY A 193 -15.21 -11.55 -8.86
N PRO A 194 -16.03 -12.56 -8.55
CA PRO A 194 -17.34 -12.35 -7.88
C PRO A 194 -17.25 -11.76 -6.47
N SER A 195 -16.10 -11.89 -5.83
CA SER A 195 -15.86 -11.48 -4.43
C SER A 195 -15.10 -10.16 -4.30
N VAL A 196 -14.86 -9.44 -5.42
CA VAL A 196 -14.06 -8.21 -5.42
C VAL A 196 -14.56 -7.19 -6.44
N GLN A 197 -14.26 -5.91 -6.21
CA GLN A 197 -14.60 -4.84 -7.16
C GLN A 197 -13.82 -4.94 -8.49
N PHE A 198 -12.57 -5.43 -8.44
CA PHE A 198 -11.71 -5.53 -9.60
C PHE A 198 -10.57 -6.53 -9.39
N VAL A 199 -10.04 -7.01 -10.50
CA VAL A 199 -8.76 -7.72 -10.57
C VAL A 199 -7.92 -7.05 -11.64
N HIS A 200 -6.74 -6.53 -11.25
CA HIS A 200 -5.76 -5.91 -12.15
C HIS A 200 -4.39 -6.54 -11.99
N GLY A 201 -3.52 -6.27 -12.94
CA GLY A 201 -2.14 -6.76 -12.90
C GLY A 201 -1.14 -5.65 -12.57
N LEU A 202 -0.03 -6.07 -11.97
CA LEU A 202 1.20 -5.31 -11.85
C LEU A 202 2.34 -6.19 -12.34
N ALA A 203 3.20 -5.69 -13.23
CA ALA A 203 4.23 -6.52 -13.84
C ALA A 203 5.30 -6.92 -12.81
N TYR A 204 5.67 -8.19 -12.81
CA TYR A 204 6.87 -8.67 -12.15
C TYR A 204 8.09 -8.20 -12.94
N ASP A 205 8.77 -7.18 -12.46
CA ASP A 205 9.91 -6.53 -13.09
C ASP A 205 11.02 -6.28 -12.06
N PRO A 206 11.89 -7.27 -11.80
CA PRO A 206 12.98 -7.14 -10.82
C PRO A 206 13.89 -5.96 -11.10
N LYS A 207 14.22 -5.69 -12.38
CA LYS A 207 15.07 -4.54 -12.76
C LYS A 207 14.38 -3.22 -12.46
N GLY A 208 13.08 -3.10 -12.75
CA GLY A 208 12.30 -1.93 -12.39
C GLY A 208 12.23 -1.72 -10.87
N ALA A 209 12.16 -2.81 -10.08
CA ALA A 209 12.19 -2.74 -8.62
C ALA A 209 13.55 -2.27 -8.09
N GLU A 210 14.68 -2.67 -8.69
CA GLU A 210 16.02 -2.18 -8.35
C GLU A 210 16.18 -0.69 -8.66
N LEU A 211 15.72 -0.26 -9.85
CA LEU A 211 15.72 1.16 -10.23
C LEU A 211 14.89 2.01 -9.25
N LEU A 212 13.75 1.50 -8.79
CA LEU A 212 12.87 2.17 -7.84
C LEU A 212 13.56 2.39 -6.48
N ARG A 213 14.52 1.52 -6.13
CA ARG A 213 15.36 1.66 -4.92
C ARG A 213 16.60 2.55 -5.13
N GLY A 214 16.75 3.17 -6.28
CA GLY A 214 17.89 4.02 -6.61
C GLY A 214 19.20 3.27 -6.87
N GLN A 215 19.16 1.96 -7.10
CA GLN A 215 20.38 1.12 -7.17
C GLN A 215 21.09 1.14 -8.53
N TRP A 216 20.53 1.72 -9.60
CA TRP A 216 21.16 1.67 -10.94
C TRP A 216 20.85 2.88 -11.80
N GLY A 217 21.81 3.32 -12.60
CA GLY A 217 21.63 4.35 -13.63
C GLY A 217 20.77 3.83 -14.77
N GLY A 218 19.47 3.92 -14.65
CA GLY A 218 18.50 3.53 -15.66
C GLY A 218 17.32 4.51 -15.72
N ARG A 219 16.44 4.29 -16.69
CA ARG A 219 15.21 5.09 -16.87
C ARG A 219 14.03 4.37 -16.22
N LEU A 220 13.75 4.70 -14.98
CA LEU A 220 12.64 4.15 -14.21
C LEU A 220 11.29 4.28 -14.94
N ASP A 221 11.07 5.40 -15.62
CA ASP A 221 9.86 5.67 -16.40
C ASP A 221 9.59 4.67 -17.53
N ARG A 222 10.63 3.95 -17.99
CA ARG A 222 10.53 2.92 -19.03
C ARG A 222 10.35 1.51 -18.51
N SER A 223 10.47 1.28 -17.20
CA SER A 223 10.27 -0.05 -16.62
C SER A 223 8.84 -0.54 -16.78
N LEU A 224 8.66 -1.86 -16.91
CA LEU A 224 7.32 -2.46 -16.97
C LEU A 224 6.57 -2.25 -15.66
N LEU A 225 7.28 -2.30 -14.54
CA LEU A 225 6.71 -2.03 -13.22
C LEU A 225 6.04 -0.65 -13.20
N ILE A 226 6.74 0.41 -13.57
CA ILE A 226 6.20 1.78 -13.53
C ILE A 226 5.10 2.00 -14.56
N ARG A 227 5.19 1.38 -15.74
CA ARG A 227 4.13 1.48 -16.75
C ARG A 227 2.82 0.87 -16.25
N THR A 228 2.89 -0.34 -15.71
CA THR A 228 1.70 -1.02 -15.18
C THR A 228 1.21 -0.40 -13.87
N ALA A 229 2.11 0.13 -13.03
CA ALA A 229 1.75 0.89 -11.84
C ALA A 229 0.99 2.18 -12.19
N ARG A 230 1.41 2.90 -13.24
CA ARG A 230 0.71 4.12 -13.70
C ARG A 230 -0.70 3.80 -14.20
N GLU A 231 -0.87 2.73 -14.96
CA GLU A 231 -2.19 2.28 -15.39
C GLU A 231 -3.08 1.92 -14.20
N LEU A 232 -2.54 1.16 -13.25
CA LEU A 232 -3.25 0.76 -12.04
C LEU A 232 -3.61 1.98 -11.17
N ALA A 233 -2.69 2.91 -10.94
CA ALA A 233 -2.92 4.13 -10.17
C ALA A 233 -4.05 4.98 -10.76
N GLY A 234 -4.05 5.16 -12.08
CA GLY A 234 -5.13 5.88 -12.78
C GLY A 234 -6.50 5.21 -12.60
N ARG A 235 -6.55 3.88 -12.68
CA ARG A 235 -7.79 3.10 -12.47
C ARG A 235 -8.28 3.17 -11.01
N LEU A 236 -7.38 3.05 -10.03
CA LEU A 236 -7.74 3.17 -8.61
C LEU A 236 -8.27 4.57 -8.30
N HIS A 237 -7.57 5.60 -8.76
CA HIS A 237 -7.99 6.99 -8.57
C HIS A 237 -9.36 7.27 -9.21
N GLY A 238 -9.61 6.80 -10.44
CA GLY A 238 -10.91 6.96 -11.10
C GLY A 238 -12.06 6.30 -10.33
N ARG A 239 -11.84 5.12 -9.72
CA ARG A 239 -12.84 4.45 -8.86
C ARG A 239 -13.14 5.23 -7.59
N LEU A 240 -12.11 5.77 -6.94
CA LEU A 240 -12.29 6.58 -5.73
C LEU A 240 -13.09 7.85 -6.03
N ALA A 241 -12.80 8.54 -7.13
CA ALA A 241 -13.52 9.72 -7.56
C ALA A 241 -14.99 9.43 -7.94
N GLY A 242 -15.26 8.32 -8.62
CA GLY A 242 -16.61 7.88 -8.96
C GLY A 242 -17.47 7.60 -7.73
N ALA A 243 -16.91 6.93 -6.73
CA ALA A 243 -17.62 6.65 -5.48
C ALA A 243 -17.90 7.93 -4.66
N ASP A 244 -17.02 8.95 -4.69
CA ASP A 244 -17.29 10.27 -4.08
C ASP A 244 -18.47 10.97 -4.74
N ALA A 245 -18.55 10.92 -6.06
CA ALA A 245 -19.63 11.53 -6.83
C ALA A 245 -20.99 10.85 -6.58
N GLU A 246 -21.02 9.54 -6.29
CA GLU A 246 -22.24 8.81 -5.93
C GLU A 246 -22.69 9.11 -4.51
N GLN A 247 -21.77 9.23 -3.56
CA GLN A 247 -22.10 9.61 -2.18
C GLN A 247 -22.61 11.04 -2.08
N GLY A 248 -22.01 11.98 -2.80
CA GLY A 248 -22.46 13.37 -2.85
C GLY A 248 -23.83 13.57 -3.53
N ARG A 249 -24.32 12.59 -4.31
CA ARG A 249 -25.68 12.63 -4.90
C ARG A 249 -26.76 12.04 -4.01
N ARG A 250 -26.38 11.33 -2.95
CA ARG A 250 -27.30 10.68 -1.99
C ARG A 250 -27.43 11.44 -0.67
N ALA A 251 -26.59 12.43 -0.44
CA ALA A 251 -26.61 13.34 0.70
C ALA A 251 -27.32 14.64 0.35
#